data_b178918c673e0a8405d2a094778afc0d
#
_entry.id   b178918c673e0a8405d2a094778afc0d
#
_cell.length_a   1.000
_cell.length_b   1.000
_cell.length_c   1.000
_cell.angle_alpha   90.00
_cell.angle_beta   90.00
_cell.angle_gamma   90.00
#
_symmetry.space_group_name_H-M   'P 1'
#
loop_
_entity.id
_entity.type
_entity.pdbx_description
1 polymer ?
#
loop_
_entity_poly.entity_id
_entity_poly.type
_entity_poly.pdbx_seq_one_letter_code
_entity_poly.pdbx_strand_id
1 'polypeptide(L)'
;LCHPSMVNDDLAGVSVLVDVAKEMNKRNNHYTYKCLFLPETIGSVAYLSQNEDLIPNFKYGIFLEMLGNDNIHALQLSRQGSTRLDKIARYVLEKEPKSFREGEFRKVICNDEMVFNGPGVNIPMISISRFPYPEYHTSDDNPSIISESRLNDSKNIILKITNILDSDYTPKIKVKGPIFLSGYGLWVDWRENEELNLNLEKIMLRLEGKQSIFEISEELKMKFDVVKEFTDKLFGNDLIEKLDSNQ
;
A
#
# COMPACT_ATOMS: atom_id res chain seq x y z
N LEU A 1 -11.83 4.31 16.99
CA LEU A 1 -11.73 5.02 18.28
C LEU A 1 -12.63 4.35 19.32
N CYS A 2 -12.05 3.69 20.30
CA CYS A 2 -12.79 2.93 21.32
C CYS A 2 -12.53 3.47 22.74
N HIS A 3 -11.26 3.68 23.07
CA HIS A 3 -10.85 3.95 24.45
C HIS A 3 -10.62 5.45 24.69
N PRO A 4 -11.40 6.09 25.57
CA PRO A 4 -11.19 7.50 25.90
C PRO A 4 -9.83 7.72 26.54
N SER A 5 -9.15 8.79 26.15
CA SER A 5 -7.86 9.24 26.70
C SER A 5 -6.65 8.34 26.42
N MET A 6 -6.77 7.28 25.63
CA MET A 6 -5.63 6.51 25.15
C MET A 6 -5.04 7.17 23.92
N VAL A 7 -3.73 7.40 23.94
CA VAL A 7 -3.05 8.21 22.93
C VAL A 7 -2.56 7.36 21.78
N ASN A 8 -1.97 6.23 22.07
CA ASN A 8 -1.51 5.32 21.00
C ASN A 8 -2.67 4.49 20.44
N ASP A 9 -3.66 4.11 21.26
CA ASP A 9 -4.86 3.38 20.88
C ASP A 9 -6.14 4.23 21.04
N ASP A 10 -6.53 5.11 20.09
CA ASP A 10 -5.94 5.18 18.74
C ASP A 10 -5.83 6.62 18.22
N LEU A 11 -5.52 7.60 19.05
CA LEU A 11 -5.24 8.96 18.58
C LEU A 11 -4.02 9.02 17.66
N ALA A 12 -3.07 8.08 17.82
CA ALA A 12 -1.91 7.96 16.94
C ALA A 12 -2.33 7.58 15.51
N GLY A 13 -3.23 6.61 15.34
CA GLY A 13 -3.76 6.24 14.03
C GLY A 13 -4.55 7.38 13.39
N VAL A 14 -5.36 8.09 14.17
CA VAL A 14 -6.07 9.31 13.70
C VAL A 14 -5.09 10.37 13.21
N SER A 15 -4.02 10.65 13.96
CA SER A 15 -3.00 11.64 13.59
C SER A 15 -2.31 11.28 12.28
N VAL A 16 -1.88 10.02 12.15
CA VAL A 16 -1.26 9.50 10.93
C VAL A 16 -2.21 9.62 9.74
N LEU A 17 -3.48 9.22 9.89
CA LEU A 17 -4.45 9.29 8.80
C LEU A 17 -4.74 10.72 8.35
N VAL A 18 -4.81 11.67 9.28
CA VAL A 18 -4.97 13.10 8.95
C VAL A 18 -3.79 13.61 8.11
N ASP A 19 -2.57 13.25 8.49
CA ASP A 19 -1.37 13.69 7.75
C ASP A 19 -1.24 12.98 6.40
N VAL A 20 -1.57 11.69 6.32
CA VAL A 20 -1.69 10.97 5.04
C VAL A 20 -2.68 11.66 4.12
N ALA A 21 -3.88 11.98 4.63
CA ALA A 21 -4.93 12.65 3.85
C ALA A 21 -4.47 14.03 3.32
N LYS A 22 -3.74 14.82 4.13
CA LYS A 22 -3.17 16.10 3.70
C LYS A 22 -2.17 15.92 2.55
N GLU A 23 -1.29 14.92 2.62
CA GLU A 23 -0.32 14.65 1.56
C GLU A 23 -1.00 14.12 0.29
N MET A 24 -1.96 13.23 0.43
CA MET A 24 -2.72 12.70 -0.71
C MET A 24 -3.53 13.78 -1.42
N ASN A 25 -4.06 14.76 -0.70
CA ASN A 25 -4.81 15.88 -1.30
C ASN A 25 -3.94 16.82 -2.16
N LYS A 26 -2.62 16.75 -2.06
CA LYS A 26 -1.68 17.54 -2.85
C LYS A 26 -1.34 16.92 -4.22
N ARG A 27 -1.73 15.69 -4.46
CA ARG A 27 -1.37 14.91 -5.64
C ARG A 27 -2.60 14.45 -6.43
N ASN A 28 -2.38 14.06 -7.67
CA ASN A 28 -3.41 13.48 -8.51
C ASN A 28 -3.47 11.97 -8.23
N ASN A 29 -4.50 11.52 -7.54
CA ASN A 29 -4.66 10.12 -7.20
C ASN A 29 -5.50 9.40 -8.28
N HIS A 30 -5.15 8.16 -8.57
CA HIS A 30 -5.94 7.30 -9.45
C HIS A 30 -7.23 6.83 -8.76
N TYR A 31 -7.14 6.46 -7.48
CA TYR A 31 -8.28 6.07 -6.67
C TYR A 31 -8.86 7.23 -5.87
N THR A 32 -10.16 7.17 -5.58
CA THR A 32 -10.78 7.99 -4.54
C THR A 32 -10.50 7.35 -3.17
N TYR A 33 -9.92 8.12 -2.27
CA TYR A 33 -9.64 7.70 -0.90
C TYR A 33 -10.68 8.25 0.06
N LYS A 34 -11.29 7.36 0.84
CA LYS A 34 -12.21 7.71 1.92
C LYS A 34 -11.52 7.52 3.27
N CYS A 35 -11.32 8.61 4.01
CA CYS A 35 -10.80 8.56 5.37
C CYS A 35 -11.97 8.46 6.33
N LEU A 36 -12.05 7.36 7.08
CA LEU A 36 -13.12 7.09 8.02
C LEU A 36 -12.60 7.20 9.45
N PHE A 37 -13.24 8.03 10.27
CA PHE A 37 -12.97 8.20 11.70
C PHE A 37 -14.23 7.79 12.44
N LEU A 38 -14.26 6.57 12.95
CA LEU A 38 -15.47 5.93 13.44
C LEU A 38 -15.27 5.40 14.86
N PRO A 39 -16.33 5.33 15.69
CA PRO A 39 -16.32 4.47 16.87
C PRO A 39 -16.10 3.02 16.43
N GLU A 40 -15.26 2.30 17.17
CA GLU A 40 -14.93 0.91 16.89
C GLU A 40 -16.19 0.04 16.75
N THR A 41 -16.19 -0.87 15.82
CA THR A 41 -17.24 -1.84 15.48
C THR A 41 -18.58 -1.20 15.15
N ILE A 42 -19.21 -0.50 16.11
CA ILE A 42 -20.55 0.12 15.90
C ILE A 42 -20.53 1.14 14.78
N GLY A 43 -19.48 1.98 14.73
CA GLY A 43 -19.36 3.00 13.69
C GLY A 43 -19.18 2.39 12.31
N SER A 44 -18.37 1.35 12.20
CA SER A 44 -18.13 0.64 10.95
C SER A 44 -19.36 -0.09 10.45
N VAL A 45 -20.10 -0.75 11.34
CA VAL A 45 -21.38 -1.40 11.01
C VAL A 45 -22.40 -0.35 10.57
N ALA A 46 -22.57 0.73 11.33
CA ALA A 46 -23.51 1.81 10.99
C ALA A 46 -23.14 2.48 9.65
N TYR A 47 -21.85 2.72 9.42
CA TYR A 47 -21.38 3.30 8.16
C TYR A 47 -21.74 2.41 6.97
N LEU A 48 -21.41 1.12 7.03
CA LEU A 48 -21.68 0.20 5.92
C LEU A 48 -23.18 -0.02 5.71
N SER A 49 -23.97 -0.13 6.78
CA SER A 49 -25.43 -0.32 6.67
C SER A 49 -26.15 0.88 6.03
N GLN A 50 -25.59 2.07 6.15
CA GLN A 50 -26.13 3.29 5.53
C GLN A 50 -25.57 3.56 4.14
N ASN A 51 -24.57 2.79 3.71
CA ASN A 51 -23.86 2.96 2.44
C ASN A 51 -23.67 1.63 1.71
N GLU A 52 -24.64 0.73 1.79
CA GLU A 52 -24.55 -0.60 1.17
C GLU A 52 -24.35 -0.53 -0.36
N ASP A 53 -24.92 0.48 -1.01
CA ASP A 53 -24.75 0.76 -2.44
C ASP A 53 -23.31 1.13 -2.83
N LEU A 54 -22.49 1.60 -1.88
CA LEU A 54 -21.09 1.91 -2.11
C LEU A 54 -20.16 0.72 -1.94
N ILE A 55 -20.59 -0.35 -1.26
CA ILE A 55 -19.73 -1.52 -0.96
C ILE A 55 -19.06 -2.08 -2.23
N PRO A 56 -19.74 -2.26 -3.38
CA PRO A 56 -19.11 -2.77 -4.60
C PRO A 56 -18.01 -1.85 -5.18
N ASN A 57 -18.00 -0.58 -4.78
CA ASN A 57 -17.03 0.40 -5.28
C ASN A 57 -15.75 0.42 -4.45
N PHE A 58 -15.75 -0.13 -3.24
CA PHE A 58 -14.54 -0.23 -2.43
C PHE A 58 -13.64 -1.35 -2.95
N LYS A 59 -12.43 -1.00 -3.34
CA LYS A 59 -11.43 -1.96 -3.84
C LYS A 59 -10.61 -2.55 -2.70
N TYR A 60 -10.19 -1.71 -1.76
CA TYR A 60 -9.30 -2.06 -0.66
C TYR A 60 -9.58 -1.20 0.57
N GLY A 61 -9.17 -1.69 1.74
CA GLY A 61 -9.14 -0.93 2.97
C GLY A 61 -7.79 -1.10 3.70
N ILE A 62 -7.37 -0.04 4.39
CA ILE A 62 -6.21 -0.07 5.28
C ILE A 62 -6.69 0.41 6.65
N PHE A 63 -6.65 -0.45 7.64
CA PHE A 63 -6.91 -0.10 9.02
C PHE A 63 -5.64 0.35 9.69
N LEU A 64 -5.67 1.52 10.32
CA LEU A 64 -4.51 2.16 10.94
C LEU A 64 -4.76 2.28 12.44
N GLU A 65 -3.86 1.73 13.25
CA GLU A 65 -4.00 1.72 14.69
C GLU A 65 -2.65 1.65 15.41
N MET A 66 -2.57 2.27 16.59
CA MET A 66 -1.42 2.16 17.51
C MET A 66 -0.06 2.48 16.87
N LEU A 67 0.04 3.54 16.08
CA LEU A 67 1.15 3.82 15.18
C LEU A 67 2.27 4.69 15.76
N GLY A 68 2.16 5.12 17.02
CA GLY A 68 3.04 6.13 17.60
C GLY A 68 4.17 5.62 18.50
N ASN A 69 4.12 4.37 18.96
CA ASN A 69 5.09 3.79 19.89
C ASN A 69 6.38 3.31 19.20
N ASP A 70 7.39 2.92 19.99
CA ASP A 70 8.72 2.53 19.52
C ASP A 70 8.81 1.09 18.96
N ASN A 71 7.75 0.31 19.01
CA ASN A 71 7.78 -1.06 18.52
C ASN A 71 7.92 -1.14 16.99
N ILE A 72 8.25 -2.30 16.48
CA ILE A 72 8.28 -2.59 15.03
C ILE A 72 6.86 -2.56 14.47
N HIS A 73 6.74 -2.29 13.18
CA HIS A 73 5.45 -2.40 12.51
C HIS A 73 4.94 -3.85 12.48
N ALA A 74 3.63 -4.00 12.53
CA ALA A 74 2.94 -5.25 12.33
C ALA A 74 1.95 -5.10 11.17
N LEU A 75 2.03 -6.00 10.22
CA LEU A 75 1.11 -6.15 9.10
C LEU A 75 0.17 -7.31 9.38
N GLN A 76 -1.12 -7.03 9.46
CA GLN A 76 -2.14 -8.07 9.40
C GLN A 76 -2.68 -8.14 7.99
N LEU A 77 -2.62 -9.32 7.39
CA LEU A 77 -3.10 -9.54 6.03
C LEU A 77 -4.63 -9.48 5.97
N SER A 78 -5.15 -9.19 4.78
CA SER A 78 -6.58 -9.33 4.49
C SER A 78 -7.03 -10.78 4.70
N ARG A 79 -8.34 -11.00 4.75
CA ARG A 79 -8.90 -12.36 4.89
C ARG A 79 -8.46 -13.30 3.75
N GLN A 80 -8.25 -12.75 2.57
CA GLN A 80 -7.75 -13.50 1.41
C GLN A 80 -6.24 -13.79 1.51
N GLY A 81 -5.48 -12.95 2.22
CA GLY A 81 -4.05 -13.13 2.54
C GLY A 81 -3.08 -12.98 1.37
N SER A 82 -3.59 -12.78 0.15
CA SER A 82 -2.77 -12.74 -1.08
C SER A 82 -3.28 -11.74 -2.11
N THR A 83 -4.09 -10.77 -1.68
CA THR A 83 -4.55 -9.70 -2.56
C THR A 83 -3.40 -8.83 -3.01
N ARG A 84 -3.62 -8.02 -4.02
CA ARG A 84 -2.63 -7.04 -4.48
C ARG A 84 -2.21 -6.10 -3.34
N LEU A 85 -3.16 -5.66 -2.50
CA LEU A 85 -2.85 -4.82 -1.34
C LEU A 85 -1.94 -5.54 -0.33
N ASP A 86 -2.21 -6.83 -0.03
CA ASP A 86 -1.35 -7.64 0.86
C ASP A 86 0.09 -7.69 0.35
N LYS A 87 0.28 -7.95 -0.96
CA LYS A 87 1.59 -8.02 -1.59
C LYS A 87 2.33 -6.68 -1.56
N ILE A 88 1.65 -5.59 -1.92
CA ILE A 88 2.24 -4.24 -1.90
C ILE A 88 2.64 -3.83 -0.49
N ALA A 89 1.80 -4.08 0.51
CA ALA A 89 2.11 -3.75 1.90
C ALA A 89 3.33 -4.52 2.41
N ARG A 90 3.40 -5.83 2.13
CA ARG A 90 4.57 -6.66 2.43
C ARG A 90 5.83 -6.13 1.75
N TYR A 91 5.76 -5.88 0.44
CA TYR A 91 6.87 -5.35 -0.33
C TYR A 91 7.41 -4.03 0.24
N VAL A 92 6.53 -3.10 0.61
CA VAL A 92 6.94 -1.83 1.21
C VAL A 92 7.64 -2.05 2.55
N LEU A 93 7.06 -2.88 3.43
CA LEU A 93 7.62 -3.15 4.76
C LEU A 93 8.96 -3.91 4.70
N GLU A 94 9.14 -4.83 3.75
CA GLU A 94 10.41 -5.53 3.51
C GLU A 94 11.56 -4.61 3.07
N LYS A 95 11.23 -3.46 2.47
CA LYS A 95 12.23 -2.46 2.06
C LYS A 95 12.59 -1.46 3.16
N GLU A 96 11.87 -1.47 4.28
CA GLU A 96 12.20 -0.64 5.42
C GLU A 96 13.43 -1.19 6.16
N PRO A 97 14.24 -0.31 6.80
CA PRO A 97 15.45 -0.73 7.50
C PRO A 97 15.20 -1.61 8.72
N LYS A 98 14.01 -1.53 9.29
CA LYS A 98 13.59 -2.33 10.45
C LYS A 98 12.77 -3.53 10.00
N SER A 99 12.98 -4.65 10.67
CA SER A 99 12.08 -5.80 10.54
C SER A 99 10.64 -5.43 10.90
N PHE A 100 9.69 -6.17 10.38
CA PHE A 100 8.29 -6.07 10.74
C PHE A 100 7.76 -7.45 11.14
N ARG A 101 6.59 -7.47 11.77
CA ARG A 101 5.84 -8.70 12.03
C ARG A 101 4.76 -8.84 10.97
N GLU A 102 4.53 -10.06 10.49
CA GLU A 102 3.38 -10.38 9.67
C GLU A 102 2.51 -11.43 10.35
N GLY A 103 1.20 -11.32 10.17
CA GLY A 103 0.25 -12.33 10.60
C GLY A 103 -0.95 -12.40 9.66
N GLU A 104 -1.58 -13.57 9.65
CA GLU A 104 -2.82 -13.80 8.93
C GLU A 104 -3.96 -12.92 9.49
N PHE A 105 -5.05 -12.86 8.76
CA PHE A 105 -6.27 -12.18 9.18
C PHE A 105 -6.67 -12.57 10.61
N ARG A 106 -6.84 -11.55 11.48
CA ARG A 106 -7.18 -11.67 12.89
C ARG A 106 -6.17 -12.46 13.75
N LYS A 107 -4.89 -12.46 13.36
CA LYS A 107 -3.81 -13.10 14.13
C LYS A 107 -2.79 -12.11 14.70
N VAL A 108 -2.86 -10.85 14.28
CA VAL A 108 -2.07 -9.77 14.88
C VAL A 108 -2.90 -9.06 15.92
N ILE A 109 -4.06 -8.53 15.50
CA ILE A 109 -5.05 -7.87 16.34
C ILE A 109 -6.44 -8.11 15.76
N CYS A 110 -7.48 -7.90 16.56
CA CYS A 110 -8.86 -8.12 16.15
C CYS A 110 -9.65 -6.82 16.29
N ASN A 111 -9.96 -6.17 15.17
CA ASN A 111 -10.64 -4.88 15.16
C ASN A 111 -11.64 -4.79 13.97
N ASP A 112 -11.88 -3.59 13.44
CA ASP A 112 -12.88 -3.26 12.43
C ASP A 112 -12.62 -3.89 11.05
N GLU A 113 -11.41 -4.41 10.78
CA GLU A 113 -11.14 -5.18 9.57
C GLU A 113 -12.11 -6.36 9.40
N MET A 114 -12.63 -6.88 10.51
CA MET A 114 -13.65 -7.93 10.50
C MET A 114 -14.97 -7.46 9.89
N VAL A 115 -15.35 -6.21 10.08
CA VAL A 115 -16.59 -5.65 9.55
C VAL A 115 -16.48 -5.43 8.05
N PHE A 116 -15.39 -4.83 7.60
CA PHE A 116 -15.18 -4.54 6.18
C PHE A 116 -14.80 -5.78 5.37
N ASN A 117 -13.96 -6.67 5.88
CA ASN A 117 -13.55 -7.88 5.19
C ASN A 117 -14.36 -9.12 5.61
N GLY A 118 -15.49 -8.91 6.30
CA GLY A 118 -16.41 -9.95 6.74
C GLY A 118 -17.27 -10.53 5.62
N PRO A 119 -18.03 -11.62 5.93
CA PRO A 119 -18.98 -12.21 5.00
C PRO A 119 -20.03 -11.20 4.54
N GLY A 120 -20.34 -11.20 3.25
CA GLY A 120 -21.32 -10.31 2.64
C GLY A 120 -20.79 -8.95 2.23
N VAL A 121 -19.71 -8.45 2.86
CA VAL A 121 -19.04 -7.17 2.52
C VAL A 121 -17.82 -7.43 1.65
N ASN A 122 -16.88 -8.26 2.12
CA ASN A 122 -15.73 -8.76 1.36
C ASN A 122 -14.76 -7.69 0.80
N ILE A 123 -14.67 -6.52 1.41
CA ILE A 123 -13.68 -5.52 1.04
C ILE A 123 -12.33 -5.98 1.58
N PRO A 124 -11.32 -6.29 0.73
CA PRO A 124 -10.01 -6.69 1.21
C PRO A 124 -9.40 -5.58 2.07
N MET A 125 -9.17 -5.86 3.35
CA MET A 125 -8.64 -4.89 4.31
C MET A 125 -7.44 -5.48 5.05
N ILE A 126 -6.34 -4.76 5.01
CA ILE A 126 -5.16 -5.03 5.84
C ILE A 126 -5.20 -4.14 7.09
N SER A 127 -4.45 -4.51 8.13
CA SER A 127 -4.18 -3.65 9.27
C SER A 127 -2.68 -3.38 9.39
N ILE A 128 -2.33 -2.13 9.68
CA ILE A 128 -0.96 -1.71 9.98
C ILE A 128 -0.96 -1.09 11.37
N SER A 129 -0.15 -1.68 12.24
CA SER A 129 -0.02 -1.26 13.64
C SER A 129 1.44 -1.34 14.11
N ARG A 130 1.66 -1.02 15.39
CA ARG A 130 2.91 -1.33 16.13
C ARG A 130 2.59 -2.19 17.36
N PHE A 131 1.59 -3.04 17.24
CA PHE A 131 1.17 -3.98 18.28
C PHE A 131 2.05 -5.25 18.29
N PRO A 132 2.30 -5.88 19.45
CA PRO A 132 1.87 -5.50 20.80
C PRO A 132 2.81 -4.49 21.45
N TYR A 133 2.32 -3.80 22.45
CA TYR A 133 3.09 -2.94 23.34
C TYR A 133 2.58 -3.08 24.79
N PRO A 134 3.44 -2.88 25.81
CA PRO A 134 3.08 -3.17 27.21
C PRO A 134 1.94 -2.30 27.76
N GLU A 135 1.82 -1.08 27.29
CA GLU A 135 0.87 -0.07 27.77
C GLU A 135 -0.54 -0.26 27.20
N TYR A 136 -0.72 -1.23 26.29
CA TYR A 136 -2.01 -1.49 25.66
C TYR A 136 -3.13 -1.72 26.67
N HIS A 137 -4.23 -0.98 26.56
CA HIS A 137 -5.39 -1.00 27.43
C HIS A 137 -5.09 -0.67 28.90
N THR A 138 -4.06 0.13 29.16
CA THR A 138 -3.71 0.62 30.51
C THR A 138 -3.68 2.15 30.54
N SER A 139 -3.66 2.73 31.76
CA SER A 139 -3.48 4.18 31.95
C SER A 139 -2.10 4.70 31.49
N ASP A 140 -1.18 3.80 31.21
CA ASP A 140 0.16 4.14 30.73
C ASP A 140 0.19 4.40 29.21
N ASP A 141 -0.90 4.13 28.48
CA ASP A 141 -1.09 4.59 27.11
C ASP A 141 -1.35 6.10 27.09
N ASN A 142 -0.31 6.87 27.20
CA ASN A 142 -0.30 8.32 27.32
C ASN A 142 0.74 8.96 26.37
N PRO A 143 0.82 10.30 26.26
CA PRO A 143 1.72 10.95 25.31
C PRO A 143 3.21 10.60 25.43
N SER A 144 3.67 10.05 26.55
CA SER A 144 5.09 9.74 26.74
C SER A 144 5.57 8.53 25.94
N ILE A 145 4.66 7.65 25.50
CA ILE A 145 5.02 6.45 24.73
C ILE A 145 5.02 6.67 23.20
N ILE A 146 4.56 7.82 22.74
CA ILE A 146 4.54 8.14 21.29
C ILE A 146 5.62 9.14 20.93
N SER A 147 6.06 9.10 19.67
CA SER A 147 6.99 10.09 19.15
C SER A 147 6.61 10.53 17.73
N GLU A 148 6.91 11.78 17.40
CA GLU A 148 6.71 12.33 16.06
C GLU A 148 7.46 11.52 14.99
N SER A 149 8.67 11.04 15.32
CA SER A 149 9.45 10.18 14.42
C SER A 149 8.69 8.91 14.05
N ARG A 150 8.04 8.25 15.02
CA ARG A 150 7.28 7.02 14.77
C ARG A 150 6.00 7.25 13.98
N LEU A 151 5.31 8.35 14.28
CA LEU A 151 4.14 8.77 13.49
C LEU A 151 4.54 9.05 12.03
N ASN A 152 5.67 9.76 11.82
CA ASN A 152 6.20 10.02 10.47
C ASN A 152 6.65 8.74 9.74
N ASP A 153 7.32 7.80 10.43
CA ASP A 153 7.68 6.50 9.86
C ASP A 153 6.42 5.78 9.32
N SER A 154 5.38 5.70 10.16
CA SER A 154 4.12 5.03 9.81
C SER A 154 3.40 5.76 8.67
N LYS A 155 3.31 7.09 8.70
CA LYS A 155 2.78 7.89 7.60
C LYS A 155 3.49 7.57 6.28
N ASN A 156 4.83 7.52 6.28
CA ASN A 156 5.61 7.28 5.07
C ASN A 156 5.35 5.88 4.49
N ILE A 157 5.16 4.86 5.32
CA ILE A 157 4.78 3.52 4.88
C ILE A 157 3.43 3.56 4.16
N ILE A 158 2.41 4.20 4.73
CA ILE A 158 1.08 4.31 4.12
C ILE A 158 1.16 5.06 2.79
N LEU A 159 1.92 6.15 2.73
CA LEU A 159 2.11 6.92 1.49
C LEU A 159 2.84 6.11 0.41
N LYS A 160 3.81 5.26 0.76
CA LYS A 160 4.47 4.34 -0.19
C LYS A 160 3.48 3.29 -0.72
N ILE A 161 2.68 2.67 0.15
CA ILE A 161 1.67 1.70 -0.26
C ILE A 161 0.66 2.33 -1.22
N THR A 162 0.09 3.46 -0.85
CA THR A 162 -0.90 4.16 -1.68
C THR A 162 -0.29 4.67 -2.99
N ASN A 163 0.98 5.08 -2.99
CA ASN A 163 1.66 5.51 -4.20
C ASN A 163 1.83 4.36 -5.21
N ILE A 164 2.19 3.16 -4.76
CA ILE A 164 2.26 1.99 -5.64
C ILE A 164 0.87 1.66 -6.18
N LEU A 165 -0.16 1.62 -5.31
CA LEU A 165 -1.54 1.36 -5.73
C LEU A 165 -2.01 2.33 -6.82
N ASP A 166 -1.75 3.63 -6.65
CA ASP A 166 -2.19 4.67 -7.58
C ASP A 166 -1.43 4.69 -8.90
N SER A 167 -0.17 4.30 -8.88
CA SER A 167 0.72 4.51 -10.01
C SER A 167 1.04 3.25 -10.81
N ASP A 168 0.60 2.08 -10.31
CA ASP A 168 0.79 0.81 -11.00
C ASP A 168 -0.22 0.62 -12.12
N TYR A 169 0.23 0.09 -13.23
CA TYR A 169 -0.57 -0.25 -14.40
C TYR A 169 -0.02 -1.50 -15.10
N THR A 170 -0.80 -2.10 -15.98
CA THR A 170 -0.36 -3.22 -16.82
C THR A 170 0.14 -2.70 -18.17
N PRO A 171 1.46 -2.76 -18.43
CA PRO A 171 2.04 -2.26 -19.68
C PRO A 171 1.81 -3.27 -20.82
N LYS A 172 1.39 -2.78 -22.00
CA LYS A 172 1.26 -3.60 -23.20
C LYS A 172 1.95 -2.95 -24.38
N ILE A 173 2.84 -3.70 -25.02
CA ILE A 173 3.60 -3.24 -26.18
C ILE A 173 2.69 -3.01 -27.40
N LYS A 174 2.90 -1.91 -28.13
CA LYS A 174 2.11 -1.55 -29.33
C LYS A 174 2.71 -2.10 -30.63
N VAL A 175 4.00 -2.41 -30.62
CA VAL A 175 4.75 -2.86 -31.81
C VAL A 175 4.97 -4.37 -31.78
N LYS A 176 5.24 -4.95 -32.94
CA LYS A 176 5.61 -6.37 -33.10
C LYS A 176 7.11 -6.50 -33.29
N GLY A 177 7.75 -7.32 -32.48
CA GLY A 177 9.19 -7.56 -32.51
C GLY A 177 10.00 -6.65 -31.57
N PRO A 178 11.33 -6.75 -31.61
CA PRO A 178 12.21 -6.02 -30.73
C PRO A 178 12.24 -4.52 -31.04
N ILE A 179 12.27 -3.70 -29.96
CA ILE A 179 12.41 -2.25 -30.07
C ILE A 179 13.90 -1.89 -30.06
N PHE A 180 14.31 -1.06 -31.03
CA PHE A 180 15.65 -0.48 -31.05
C PHE A 180 15.75 0.69 -30.04
N LEU A 181 15.96 0.35 -28.77
CA LEU A 181 15.91 1.31 -27.64
C LEU A 181 16.85 2.52 -27.85
N SER A 182 18.02 2.32 -28.46
CA SER A 182 18.97 3.42 -28.75
C SER A 182 18.38 4.47 -29.70
N GLY A 183 17.48 4.06 -30.63
CA GLY A 183 16.79 4.98 -31.53
C GLY A 183 15.82 5.93 -30.82
N TYR A 184 15.39 5.59 -29.63
CA TYR A 184 14.50 6.40 -28.78
C TYR A 184 15.23 7.05 -27.61
N GLY A 185 16.56 6.89 -27.49
CA GLY A 185 17.33 7.36 -26.33
C GLY A 185 17.01 6.60 -25.04
N LEU A 186 16.50 5.36 -25.15
CA LEU A 186 16.04 4.54 -24.01
C LEU A 186 17.00 3.41 -23.66
N TRP A 187 18.13 3.31 -24.39
CA TRP A 187 19.18 2.37 -24.02
C TRP A 187 19.84 2.82 -22.73
N VAL A 188 20.00 1.90 -21.78
CA VAL A 188 20.65 2.16 -20.50
C VAL A 188 22.04 1.53 -20.51
N ASP A 189 23.07 2.34 -20.29
CA ASP A 189 24.43 1.83 -20.14
C ASP A 189 24.56 1.14 -18.76
N TRP A 190 25.24 0.01 -18.73
CA TRP A 190 25.48 -0.74 -17.49
C TRP A 190 26.25 0.08 -16.44
N ARG A 191 27.05 1.06 -16.86
CA ARG A 191 27.77 1.96 -15.96
C ARG A 191 26.85 2.97 -15.28
N GLU A 192 25.70 3.28 -15.88
CA GLU A 192 24.72 4.21 -15.34
C GLU A 192 23.74 3.50 -14.39
N ASN A 193 23.27 2.33 -14.81
CA ASN A 193 22.35 1.51 -14.01
C ASN A 193 22.48 0.03 -14.39
N GLU A 194 23.40 -0.68 -13.70
CA GLU A 194 23.68 -2.08 -13.97
C GLU A 194 22.42 -2.96 -13.77
N GLU A 195 21.66 -2.73 -12.69
CA GLU A 195 20.45 -3.51 -12.39
C GLU A 195 19.43 -3.43 -13.53
N LEU A 196 19.16 -2.23 -14.02
CA LEU A 196 18.22 -2.03 -15.11
C LEU A 196 18.78 -2.59 -16.42
N ASN A 197 20.04 -2.35 -16.73
CA ASN A 197 20.68 -2.86 -17.95
C ASN A 197 20.57 -4.39 -18.05
N LEU A 198 20.92 -5.12 -16.98
CA LEU A 198 20.85 -6.58 -16.94
C LEU A 198 19.43 -7.15 -17.03
N ASN A 199 18.42 -6.34 -16.75
CA ASN A 199 17.02 -6.75 -16.76
C ASN A 199 16.20 -6.13 -17.90
N LEU A 200 16.77 -5.27 -18.75
CA LEU A 200 16.04 -4.62 -19.84
C LEU A 200 15.27 -5.62 -20.71
N GLU A 201 15.94 -6.66 -21.19
CA GLU A 201 15.31 -7.69 -22.03
C GLU A 201 14.19 -8.42 -21.28
N LYS A 202 14.41 -8.74 -20.00
CA LYS A 202 13.42 -9.43 -19.18
C LYS A 202 12.17 -8.57 -18.95
N ILE A 203 12.34 -7.25 -18.77
CA ILE A 203 11.22 -6.31 -18.68
C ILE A 203 10.48 -6.28 -20.00
N MET A 204 11.21 -6.07 -21.11
CA MET A 204 10.62 -5.97 -22.45
C MET A 204 9.78 -7.19 -22.83
N LEU A 205 10.24 -8.40 -22.48
CA LEU A 205 9.52 -9.66 -22.71
C LEU A 205 8.23 -9.80 -21.89
N ARG A 206 8.03 -8.98 -20.86
CA ARG A 206 6.83 -8.99 -19.99
C ARG A 206 5.80 -7.92 -20.35
N LEU A 207 6.09 -7.08 -21.33
CA LEU A 207 5.17 -6.02 -21.78
C LEU A 207 4.04 -6.56 -22.68
N GLU A 208 3.44 -7.66 -22.30
CA GLU A 208 2.38 -8.33 -23.06
C GLU A 208 0.95 -7.95 -22.63
N GLY A 209 0.80 -7.06 -21.65
CA GLY A 209 -0.51 -6.72 -21.10
C GLY A 209 -1.07 -7.76 -20.13
N LYS A 210 -0.21 -8.56 -19.50
CA LYS A 210 -0.59 -9.66 -18.59
C LYS A 210 -0.20 -9.43 -17.14
N GLN A 211 0.88 -8.71 -16.90
CA GLN A 211 1.43 -8.42 -15.58
C GLN A 211 1.48 -6.90 -15.36
N SER A 212 1.19 -6.47 -14.16
CA SER A 212 1.39 -5.07 -13.77
C SER A 212 2.88 -4.77 -13.57
N ILE A 213 3.24 -3.48 -13.53
CA ILE A 213 4.62 -3.07 -13.23
C ILE A 213 5.06 -3.61 -11.87
N PHE A 214 4.16 -3.59 -10.88
CA PHE A 214 4.44 -4.12 -9.56
C PHE A 214 4.76 -5.63 -9.62
N GLU A 215 3.97 -6.42 -10.33
CA GLU A 215 4.21 -7.86 -10.51
C GLU A 215 5.50 -8.14 -11.27
N ILE A 216 5.82 -7.35 -12.29
CA ILE A 216 7.10 -7.45 -13.03
C ILE A 216 8.26 -7.14 -12.08
N SER A 217 8.14 -6.10 -11.25
CA SER A 217 9.19 -5.71 -10.31
C SER A 217 9.43 -6.77 -9.23
N GLU A 218 8.37 -7.39 -8.70
CA GLU A 218 8.47 -8.48 -7.73
C GLU A 218 9.16 -9.72 -8.35
N GLU A 219 8.70 -10.15 -9.53
CA GLU A 219 9.26 -11.33 -10.21
C GLU A 219 10.75 -11.16 -10.54
N LEU A 220 11.14 -9.96 -10.99
CA LEU A 220 12.53 -9.64 -11.33
C LEU A 220 13.37 -9.23 -10.10
N LYS A 221 12.76 -9.14 -8.92
CA LYS A 221 13.36 -8.65 -7.66
C LYS A 221 13.97 -7.25 -7.78
N MET A 222 13.37 -6.42 -8.62
CA MET A 222 13.76 -5.03 -8.85
C MET A 222 12.94 -4.08 -7.98
N LYS A 223 13.43 -2.84 -7.84
CA LYS A 223 12.62 -1.78 -7.23
C LYS A 223 11.48 -1.39 -8.17
N PHE A 224 10.26 -1.25 -7.62
CA PHE A 224 9.08 -0.81 -8.37
C PHE A 224 9.35 0.48 -9.15
N ASP A 225 9.93 1.50 -8.49
CA ASP A 225 10.18 2.80 -9.11
C ASP A 225 11.11 2.71 -10.32
N VAL A 226 12.10 1.80 -10.30
CA VAL A 226 13.04 1.61 -11.44
C VAL A 226 12.32 1.04 -12.64
N VAL A 227 11.50 0.00 -12.45
CA VAL A 227 10.71 -0.60 -13.53
C VAL A 227 9.67 0.39 -14.04
N LYS A 228 9.02 1.13 -13.13
CA LYS A 228 8.02 2.13 -13.49
C LYS A 228 8.62 3.28 -14.29
N GLU A 229 9.74 3.85 -13.86
CA GLU A 229 10.38 4.95 -14.58
C GLU A 229 10.76 4.53 -16.02
N PHE A 230 11.28 3.32 -16.18
CA PHE A 230 11.61 2.81 -17.51
C PHE A 230 10.36 2.61 -18.38
N THR A 231 9.32 1.99 -17.85
CA THR A 231 8.07 1.79 -18.59
C THR A 231 7.33 3.10 -18.88
N ASP A 232 7.40 4.09 -17.99
CA ASP A 232 6.86 5.42 -18.26
C ASP A 232 7.60 6.13 -19.41
N LYS A 233 8.91 5.93 -19.54
CA LYS A 233 9.69 6.42 -20.71
C LYS A 233 9.25 5.72 -22.01
N LEU A 234 8.96 4.42 -21.95
CA LEU A 234 8.40 3.70 -23.11
C LEU A 234 7.02 4.26 -23.48
N PHE A 235 6.18 4.53 -22.49
CA PHE A 235 4.86 5.14 -22.70
C PHE A 235 4.97 6.55 -23.30
N GLY A 236 5.88 7.38 -22.80
CA GLY A 236 6.14 8.73 -23.33
C GLY A 236 6.60 8.74 -24.78
N ASN A 237 7.20 7.65 -25.26
CA ASN A 237 7.60 7.45 -26.67
C ASN A 237 6.54 6.70 -27.51
N ASP A 238 5.34 6.53 -27.01
CA ASP A 238 4.21 5.83 -27.66
C ASP A 238 4.49 4.36 -28.04
N LEU A 239 5.42 3.70 -27.31
CA LEU A 239 5.83 2.31 -27.56
C LEU A 239 4.95 1.29 -26.84
N ILE A 240 4.29 1.69 -25.76
CA ILE A 240 3.36 0.87 -24.98
C ILE A 240 2.05 1.61 -24.73
N GLU A 241 1.00 0.86 -24.42
CA GLU A 241 -0.25 1.35 -23.84
C GLU A 241 -0.33 0.94 -22.35
N LYS A 242 -1.05 1.73 -21.56
CA LYS A 242 -1.34 1.45 -20.15
C LYS A 242 -2.73 0.85 -20.05
N LEU A 243 -2.81 -0.39 -19.57
CA LEU A 243 -4.07 -1.03 -19.20
C LEU A 243 -4.26 -0.89 -17.68
N ASP A 244 -5.50 -0.80 -17.24
CA ASP A 244 -5.80 -0.82 -15.81
C ASP A 244 -5.32 -2.13 -15.18
N SER A 245 -4.62 -2.03 -14.05
CA SER A 245 -4.12 -3.20 -13.32
C SER A 245 -5.20 -4.00 -12.58
N ASN A 246 -6.47 -3.73 -12.86
CA ASN A 246 -7.65 -4.29 -12.18
C ASN A 246 -8.49 -5.24 -13.06
N GLN A 247 -7.92 -5.79 -14.12
CA GLN A 247 -8.60 -6.86 -14.90
C GLN A 247 -8.10 -8.23 -14.50
#